data_d3ac0d856d6a3ddeb130d0bf08425019
#
_entry.id   d3ac0d856d6a3ddeb130d0bf08425019
#
_cell.length_a   1.000
_cell.length_b   1.000
_cell.length_c   1.000
_cell.angle_alpha   90.00
_cell.angle_beta   90.00
_cell.angle_gamma   90.00
#
_symmetry.space_group_name_H-M   'P 1'
#
loop_
_entity.id
_entity.type
_entity.pdbx_description
1 polymer ?
#
loop_
_entity_poly.entity_id
_entity_poly.type
_entity_poly.pdbx_seq_one_letter_code
_entity_poly.pdbx_strand_id
1 'polypeptide(L)'
;MVILGLGGLLGDAACAVLKDGELKAAIEENKLDHVWRPGGLPQASIAECLRLAGATRDEVECVALVRPFARTPESQMHSILRDQFPKAEIAMVEHHQAHAASAFFASPFEEATVLTLDHDGDFRCGTRWHAKDTQIQAEREWYYPDSLGRLYGAVTQLLGYRAGAEEHKVQWISASGDERYAPLFREVVTTSARLDPSFFDGHRQSEGGFSPKFFERLGIEEGTRIPAAAVPAIARGLQKTVEETVLGLAGEGENLCLAGGLFLNVMLVEFLERCGRWKKVFVQPAAGNAGTALGAVYHVWHQVRRQKRRGGMQSLFLGPGYGAEEIKQVLENCKLRFQYLRSTDDMLAQAVRMLGEHKILAWMQGRMEFGPRALGNRSILASPLDPYSTENLNVFIKHREPFRKFAASVPAEEAAEYFETGPNARYLATVGRVRPQHRKTFEAAILGQDMIRAHVVAEKDNPLYHRLLRKAGKATGLPVLYNTSFNLFGDPLVSAPRDAVRSFYSSGIDAMFVGNFLLEK
;
A
#
# COMPACT_ATOMS: atom_id res chain seq x y z
N MET A 1 26.23 13.14 -1.58
CA MET A 1 25.53 12.79 -2.85
C MET A 1 24.03 12.79 -2.62
N VAL A 2 23.31 13.61 -3.38
CA VAL A 2 21.84 13.69 -3.36
C VAL A 2 21.29 13.07 -4.65
N ILE A 3 20.49 12.01 -4.51
CA ILE A 3 19.82 11.35 -5.63
C ILE A 3 18.31 11.55 -5.47
N LEU A 4 17.68 12.10 -6.51
CA LEU A 4 16.24 12.29 -6.61
C LEU A 4 15.64 11.19 -7.46
N GLY A 5 14.71 10.41 -6.94
CA GLY A 5 14.00 9.34 -7.66
C GLY A 5 12.59 9.77 -8.03
N LEU A 6 12.23 9.58 -9.29
CA LEU A 6 10.92 9.93 -9.83
C LEU A 6 10.28 8.68 -10.45
N GLY A 7 9.12 8.27 -9.94
CA GLY A 7 8.42 7.07 -10.37
C GLY A 7 6.91 7.26 -10.50
N GLY A 8 6.22 6.26 -11.04
CA GLY A 8 4.76 6.29 -11.18
C GLY A 8 4.22 7.33 -12.17
N LEU A 9 5.00 7.76 -13.15
CA LEU A 9 4.74 8.94 -13.99
C LEU A 9 3.54 8.80 -14.95
N LEU A 10 3.00 7.60 -15.14
CA LEU A 10 1.76 7.37 -15.88
C LEU A 10 0.50 7.36 -15.00
N GLY A 11 0.70 7.25 -13.71
CA GLY A 11 -0.32 7.23 -12.67
C GLY A 11 0.30 6.80 -11.35
N ASP A 12 -0.06 7.44 -10.24
CA ASP A 12 0.53 7.29 -8.91
C ASP A 12 1.95 7.88 -8.81
N ALA A 13 2.16 9.06 -9.43
CA ALA A 13 3.44 9.75 -9.43
C ALA A 13 3.97 9.98 -8.01
N ALA A 14 5.26 9.74 -7.81
CA ALA A 14 5.92 9.85 -6.52
C ALA A 14 7.38 10.33 -6.67
N CYS A 15 7.87 10.94 -5.60
CA CYS A 15 9.26 11.35 -5.46
C CYS A 15 9.90 10.67 -4.25
N ALA A 16 11.19 10.34 -4.36
CA ALA A 16 12.02 9.90 -3.25
C ALA A 16 13.37 10.60 -3.28
N VAL A 17 13.95 10.89 -2.10
CA VAL A 17 15.29 11.48 -1.98
C VAL A 17 16.17 10.58 -1.12
N LEU A 18 17.28 10.17 -1.70
CA LEU A 18 18.36 9.49 -1.01
C LEU A 18 19.56 10.46 -0.89
N LYS A 19 20.01 10.71 0.33
CA LYS A 19 21.16 11.59 0.64
C LYS A 19 22.20 10.77 1.38
N ASP A 20 23.40 10.68 0.81
CA ASP A 20 24.55 9.94 1.38
C ASP A 20 24.25 8.47 1.72
N GLY A 21 23.42 7.82 0.90
CA GLY A 21 23.01 6.43 1.06
C GLY A 21 21.87 6.22 2.04
N GLU A 22 21.28 7.27 2.58
CA GLU A 22 20.14 7.24 3.49
C GLU A 22 18.88 7.78 2.82
N LEU A 23 17.80 7.00 2.87
CA LEU A 23 16.49 7.45 2.37
C LEU A 23 15.90 8.49 3.32
N LYS A 24 15.89 9.75 2.91
CA LYS A 24 15.46 10.90 3.74
C LYS A 24 13.99 11.23 3.62
N ALA A 25 13.42 11.07 2.43
CA ALA A 25 12.02 11.38 2.16
C ALA A 25 11.49 10.54 0.99
N ALA A 26 10.19 10.27 1.03
CA ALA A 26 9.43 9.76 -0.10
C ALA A 26 7.95 10.14 0.05
N ILE A 27 7.32 10.60 -1.03
CA ILE A 27 5.94 11.12 -1.01
C ILE A 27 5.28 10.83 -2.34
N GLU A 28 4.04 10.37 -2.31
CA GLU A 28 3.14 10.29 -3.46
C GLU A 28 2.49 11.66 -3.70
N GLU A 29 2.47 12.11 -4.95
CA GLU A 29 1.96 13.42 -5.35
C GLU A 29 0.51 13.65 -4.95
N ASN A 30 -0.35 12.62 -5.09
CA ASN A 30 -1.76 12.68 -4.74
C ASN A 30 -2.01 13.04 -3.27
N LYS A 31 -1.06 12.79 -2.37
CA LYS A 31 -1.18 13.14 -0.95
C LYS A 31 -0.95 14.63 -0.69
N LEU A 32 -0.41 15.35 -1.67
CA LEU A 32 -0.14 16.79 -1.59
C LEU A 32 -1.11 17.61 -2.45
N ASP A 33 -1.38 17.17 -3.69
CA ASP A 33 -2.23 17.89 -4.64
C ASP A 33 -3.71 17.46 -4.61
N HIS A 34 -4.00 16.33 -3.93
CA HIS A 34 -5.34 15.72 -3.84
C HIS A 34 -5.93 15.29 -5.20
N VAL A 35 -5.10 15.16 -6.24
CA VAL A 35 -5.51 14.63 -7.54
C VAL A 35 -5.47 13.11 -7.51
N TRP A 36 -6.52 12.46 -8.03
CA TRP A 36 -6.56 11.02 -8.09
C TRP A 36 -5.64 10.49 -9.20
N ARG A 37 -4.67 9.64 -8.83
CA ARG A 37 -3.66 9.04 -9.71
C ARG A 37 -2.98 10.07 -10.63
N PRO A 38 -2.30 11.07 -10.06
CA PRO A 38 -1.62 12.08 -10.85
C PRO A 38 -0.52 11.43 -11.70
N GLY A 39 -0.51 11.77 -12.98
CA GLY A 39 0.57 11.45 -13.90
C GLY A 39 1.52 12.65 -14.07
N GLY A 40 2.63 12.42 -14.79
CA GLY A 40 3.64 13.45 -15.05
C GLY A 40 4.62 13.65 -13.91
N LEU A 41 5.38 14.74 -13.95
CA LEU A 41 6.40 15.02 -12.94
C LEU A 41 5.76 15.49 -11.62
N PRO A 42 6.08 14.85 -10.48
CA PRO A 42 5.47 15.13 -9.17
C PRO A 42 6.09 16.38 -8.54
N GLN A 43 5.66 17.56 -8.97
CA GLN A 43 6.29 18.83 -8.61
C GLN A 43 6.18 19.18 -7.13
N ALA A 44 5.02 18.93 -6.51
CA ALA A 44 4.82 19.18 -5.09
C ALA A 44 5.67 18.19 -4.25
N SER A 45 5.70 16.92 -4.63
CA SER A 45 6.51 15.90 -3.96
C SER A 45 8.01 16.16 -4.12
N ILE A 46 8.47 16.63 -5.29
CA ILE A 46 9.87 17.04 -5.49
C ILE A 46 10.25 18.14 -4.49
N ALA A 47 9.45 19.21 -4.44
CA ALA A 47 9.72 20.34 -3.56
C ALA A 47 9.75 19.91 -2.08
N GLU A 48 8.76 19.13 -1.66
CA GLU A 48 8.64 18.69 -0.27
C GLU A 48 9.71 17.65 0.12
N CYS A 49 10.03 16.70 -0.76
CA CYS A 49 11.10 15.72 -0.51
C CYS A 49 12.47 16.39 -0.36
N LEU A 50 12.79 17.39 -1.19
CA LEU A 50 14.03 18.17 -1.07
C LEU A 50 14.05 18.94 0.25
N ARG A 51 12.95 19.62 0.62
CA ARG A 51 12.81 20.31 1.90
C ARG A 51 13.06 19.37 3.08
N LEU A 52 12.44 18.19 3.09
CA LEU A 52 12.60 17.19 4.16
C LEU A 52 14.01 16.60 4.21
N ALA A 53 14.69 16.50 3.08
CA ALA A 53 16.08 16.05 3.00
C ALA A 53 17.10 17.14 3.37
N GLY A 54 16.66 18.38 3.59
CA GLY A 54 17.54 19.52 3.77
C GLY A 54 18.48 19.67 2.57
N ALA A 55 17.92 19.66 1.36
CA ALA A 55 18.67 19.75 0.11
C ALA A 55 18.00 20.76 -0.84
N THR A 56 18.81 21.44 -1.61
CA THR A 56 18.38 22.35 -2.68
C THR A 56 18.41 21.64 -4.04
N ARG A 57 17.78 22.22 -5.06
CA ARG A 57 17.83 21.68 -6.43
C ARG A 57 19.26 21.63 -6.99
N ASP A 58 20.10 22.60 -6.62
CA ASP A 58 21.49 22.70 -7.05
C ASP A 58 22.41 21.63 -6.45
N GLU A 59 22.00 21.05 -5.32
CA GLU A 59 22.73 19.95 -4.65
C GLU A 59 22.35 18.56 -5.20
N VAL A 60 21.31 18.47 -6.04
CA VAL A 60 20.94 17.20 -6.68
C VAL A 60 22.00 16.84 -7.73
N GLU A 61 22.72 15.75 -7.49
CA GLU A 61 23.75 15.23 -8.39
C GLU A 61 23.22 14.26 -9.44
N CYS A 62 22.11 13.57 -9.13
CA CYS A 62 21.47 12.64 -10.05
C CYS A 62 19.95 12.66 -9.89
N VAL A 63 19.23 12.72 -11.01
CA VAL A 63 17.80 12.45 -11.12
C VAL A 63 17.61 11.07 -11.70
N ALA A 64 17.16 10.12 -10.89
CA ALA A 64 16.82 8.76 -11.31
C ALA A 64 15.36 8.72 -11.76
N LEU A 65 15.14 8.71 -13.07
CA LEU A 65 13.82 8.76 -13.68
C LEU A 65 13.39 7.35 -14.09
N VAL A 66 12.30 6.86 -13.50
CA VAL A 66 11.68 5.62 -13.95
C VAL A 66 11.04 5.86 -15.29
N ARG A 67 11.46 5.08 -16.28
CA ARG A 67 11.07 5.27 -17.68
C ARG A 67 9.56 5.36 -17.84
N PRO A 68 9.04 6.54 -18.27
CA PRO A 68 7.63 6.68 -18.56
C PRO A 68 7.36 6.13 -19.95
N PHE A 69 6.54 5.08 -20.05
CA PHE A 69 6.20 4.57 -21.35
C PHE A 69 5.00 5.33 -21.96
N ALA A 70 5.19 5.84 -23.16
CA ALA A 70 4.22 6.05 -24.24
C ALA A 70 3.27 7.27 -24.25
N ARG A 71 2.93 7.95 -23.15
CA ARG A 71 1.95 9.06 -23.23
C ARG A 71 2.57 10.45 -23.33
N THR A 72 3.77 10.62 -22.78
CA THR A 72 4.52 11.89 -22.89
C THR A 72 5.85 11.58 -23.55
N PRO A 73 6.29 12.34 -24.56
CA PRO A 73 7.60 12.14 -25.13
C PRO A 73 8.69 12.20 -24.07
N GLU A 74 9.48 11.18 -23.96
CA GLU A 74 10.61 11.07 -23.02
C GLU A 74 11.53 12.29 -23.13
N SER A 75 11.76 12.79 -24.34
CA SER A 75 12.51 14.02 -24.62
C SER A 75 11.95 15.25 -23.92
N GLN A 76 10.62 15.37 -23.81
CA GLN A 76 10.00 16.51 -23.12
C GLN A 76 10.27 16.45 -21.61
N MET A 77 10.18 15.27 -20.99
CA MET A 77 10.52 15.12 -19.57
C MET A 77 12.00 15.41 -19.30
N HIS A 78 12.88 14.93 -20.17
CA HIS A 78 14.31 15.27 -20.09
C HIS A 78 14.57 16.77 -20.18
N SER A 79 13.90 17.48 -21.10
CA SER A 79 14.05 18.92 -21.23
C SER A 79 13.63 19.66 -19.96
N ILE A 80 12.47 19.30 -19.40
CA ILE A 80 11.98 19.91 -18.14
C ILE A 80 12.94 19.62 -16.97
N LEU A 81 13.45 18.39 -16.87
CA LEU A 81 14.36 18.01 -15.80
C LEU A 81 15.73 18.71 -15.95
N ARG A 82 16.22 18.90 -17.17
CA ARG A 82 17.44 19.67 -17.44
C ARG A 82 17.31 21.13 -17.04
N ASP A 83 16.14 21.72 -17.28
CA ASP A 83 15.85 23.08 -16.84
C ASP A 83 15.78 23.20 -15.31
N GLN A 84 15.11 22.23 -14.65
CA GLN A 84 14.96 22.25 -13.19
C GLN A 84 16.23 21.84 -12.42
N PHE A 85 17.05 20.97 -13.00
CA PHE A 85 18.25 20.37 -12.40
C PHE A 85 19.43 20.44 -13.38
N PRO A 86 19.93 21.64 -13.71
CA PRO A 86 20.92 21.83 -14.77
C PRO A 86 22.26 21.14 -14.50
N LYS A 87 22.60 20.91 -13.24
CA LYS A 87 23.85 20.26 -12.81
C LYS A 87 23.73 18.75 -12.63
N ALA A 88 22.52 18.21 -12.57
CA ALA A 88 22.29 16.79 -12.28
C ALA A 88 22.48 15.90 -13.52
N GLU A 89 23.02 14.72 -13.30
CA GLU A 89 22.91 13.61 -14.26
C GLU A 89 21.46 13.09 -14.29
N ILE A 90 20.91 12.77 -15.45
CA ILE A 90 19.61 12.12 -15.57
C ILE A 90 19.86 10.65 -15.89
N ALA A 91 19.57 9.77 -14.93
CA ALA A 91 19.68 8.33 -15.07
C ALA A 91 18.30 7.73 -15.33
N MET A 92 18.14 7.07 -16.49
CA MET A 92 16.90 6.33 -16.80
C MET A 92 16.94 4.96 -16.15
N VAL A 93 15.84 4.60 -15.48
CA VAL A 93 15.66 3.30 -14.82
C VAL A 93 14.46 2.59 -15.43
N GLU A 94 14.64 1.35 -15.80
CA GLU A 94 13.57 0.53 -16.36
C GLU A 94 12.53 0.21 -15.26
N HIS A 95 11.25 0.12 -15.64
CA HIS A 95 10.13 0.00 -14.71
C HIS A 95 10.23 -1.21 -13.77
N HIS A 96 10.38 -2.43 -14.32
CA HIS A 96 10.48 -3.63 -13.51
C HIS A 96 11.80 -3.72 -12.73
N GLN A 97 12.86 -3.11 -13.24
CA GLN A 97 14.11 -2.99 -12.49
C GLN A 97 13.98 -2.04 -11.29
N ALA A 98 13.22 -0.96 -11.44
CA ALA A 98 12.89 -0.09 -10.32
C ALA A 98 12.04 -0.84 -9.26
N HIS A 99 11.04 -1.61 -9.68
CA HIS A 99 10.30 -2.47 -8.76
C HIS A 99 11.22 -3.47 -8.03
N ALA A 100 12.08 -4.18 -8.75
CA ALA A 100 12.99 -5.15 -8.16
C ALA A 100 13.96 -4.50 -7.16
N ALA A 101 14.53 -3.35 -7.51
CA ALA A 101 15.40 -2.59 -6.63
C ALA A 101 14.67 -2.10 -5.38
N SER A 102 13.40 -1.66 -5.51
CA SER A 102 12.57 -1.21 -4.39
C SER A 102 12.29 -2.31 -3.37
N ALA A 103 12.12 -3.55 -3.82
CA ALA A 103 11.89 -4.69 -2.94
C ALA A 103 13.20 -5.22 -2.34
N PHE A 104 14.18 -5.52 -3.19
CA PHE A 104 15.40 -6.17 -2.73
C PHE A 104 16.23 -5.29 -1.78
N PHE A 105 16.50 -4.04 -2.18
CA PHE A 105 17.33 -3.15 -1.36
C PHE A 105 16.61 -2.63 -0.09
N ALA A 106 15.27 -2.63 -0.08
CA ALA A 106 14.50 -2.36 1.12
C ALA A 106 14.39 -3.57 2.06
N SER A 107 14.58 -4.78 1.54
CA SER A 107 14.53 -6.01 2.34
C SER A 107 15.76 -6.17 3.25
N PRO A 108 15.67 -7.03 4.28
CA PRO A 108 16.84 -7.38 5.11
C PRO A 108 17.74 -8.46 4.48
N PHE A 109 17.47 -8.92 3.24
CA PHE A 109 18.12 -10.08 2.64
C PHE A 109 19.38 -9.69 1.88
N GLU A 110 20.44 -10.47 2.01
CA GLU A 110 21.66 -10.34 1.21
C GLU A 110 21.53 -11.04 -0.14
N GLU A 111 20.71 -12.10 -0.18
CA GLU A 111 20.39 -12.86 -1.39
C GLU A 111 18.89 -13.23 -1.40
N ALA A 112 18.23 -13.07 -2.53
CA ALA A 112 16.82 -13.40 -2.70
C ALA A 112 16.45 -13.64 -4.17
N THR A 113 15.42 -14.45 -4.39
CA THR A 113 14.62 -14.36 -5.61
C THR A 113 13.72 -13.14 -5.50
N VAL A 114 13.64 -12.32 -6.55
CA VAL A 114 12.72 -11.18 -6.62
C VAL A 114 11.70 -11.45 -7.71
N LEU A 115 10.43 -11.29 -7.41
CA LEU A 115 9.35 -11.37 -8.39
C LEU A 115 8.65 -10.02 -8.48
N THR A 116 8.62 -9.46 -9.69
CA THR A 116 7.89 -8.23 -10.00
C THR A 116 6.73 -8.55 -10.93
N LEU A 117 5.49 -8.25 -10.52
CA LEU A 117 4.29 -8.45 -11.32
C LEU A 117 3.43 -7.20 -11.27
N ASP A 118 3.14 -6.65 -12.45
CA ASP A 118 2.34 -5.43 -12.58
C ASP A 118 1.27 -5.58 -13.67
N HIS A 119 0.49 -4.53 -13.87
CA HIS A 119 -0.47 -4.46 -14.96
C HIS A 119 0.25 -4.49 -16.31
N ASP A 120 1.13 -3.54 -16.53
CA ASP A 120 2.15 -3.50 -17.56
C ASP A 120 3.18 -2.39 -17.24
N GLY A 121 4.41 -2.59 -17.68
CA GLY A 121 5.49 -1.61 -17.56
C GLY A 121 6.53 -1.89 -18.65
N ASP A 122 6.68 -0.97 -19.60
CA ASP A 122 7.54 -1.16 -20.79
C ASP A 122 7.20 -2.45 -21.57
N PHE A 123 5.88 -2.75 -21.77
CA PHE A 123 5.35 -3.99 -22.37
C PHE A 123 5.63 -5.27 -21.58
N ARG A 124 6.35 -5.20 -20.47
CA ARG A 124 6.52 -6.31 -19.54
C ARG A 124 5.40 -6.30 -18.50
N CYS A 125 4.91 -7.48 -18.18
CA CYS A 125 3.89 -7.69 -17.15
C CYS A 125 4.51 -8.27 -15.88
N GLY A 126 5.72 -8.78 -15.97
CA GLY A 126 6.44 -9.33 -14.84
C GLY A 126 7.86 -9.75 -15.19
N THR A 127 8.68 -9.85 -14.16
CA THR A 127 10.05 -10.37 -14.28
C THR A 127 10.43 -11.09 -13.00
N ARG A 128 11.08 -12.26 -13.13
CA ARG A 128 11.77 -12.92 -12.04
C ARG A 128 13.25 -12.60 -12.11
N TRP A 129 13.82 -12.27 -10.96
CA TRP A 129 15.21 -11.87 -10.82
C TRP A 129 15.91 -12.71 -9.78
N HIS A 130 17.21 -12.92 -9.97
CA HIS A 130 18.12 -13.30 -8.91
C HIS A 130 18.85 -12.04 -8.41
N ALA A 131 18.80 -11.82 -7.11
CA ALA A 131 19.41 -10.66 -6.48
C ALA A 131 20.36 -11.08 -5.38
N LYS A 132 21.60 -10.56 -5.42
CA LYS A 132 22.66 -10.83 -4.45
C LYS A 132 23.53 -9.61 -4.26
N ASP A 133 23.82 -9.27 -3.00
CA ASP A 133 24.61 -8.09 -2.63
C ASP A 133 24.08 -6.80 -3.26
N THR A 134 24.75 -6.27 -4.27
CA THR A 134 24.35 -5.08 -5.03
C THR A 134 23.90 -5.39 -6.45
N GLN A 135 23.81 -6.66 -6.81
CA GLN A 135 23.44 -7.07 -8.17
C GLN A 135 22.01 -7.60 -8.21
N ILE A 136 21.29 -7.24 -9.26
CA ILE A 136 19.96 -7.76 -9.58
C ILE A 136 20.01 -8.15 -11.06
N GLN A 137 19.78 -9.43 -11.36
CA GLN A 137 19.85 -9.99 -12.71
C GLN A 137 18.53 -10.64 -13.08
N ALA A 138 17.99 -10.30 -14.25
CA ALA A 138 16.77 -10.91 -14.77
C ALA A 138 17.04 -12.36 -15.17
N GLU A 139 16.13 -13.26 -14.74
CA GLU A 139 16.16 -14.69 -15.09
C GLU A 139 15.06 -15.05 -16.09
N ARG A 140 13.85 -14.46 -15.90
CA ARG A 140 12.68 -14.74 -16.74
C ARG A 140 11.77 -13.53 -16.81
N GLU A 141 11.21 -13.27 -17.98
CA GLU A 141 10.33 -12.15 -18.26
C GLU A 141 9.00 -12.63 -18.86
N TRP A 142 7.93 -11.90 -18.54
CA TRP A 142 6.60 -12.08 -19.10
C TRP A 142 6.14 -10.77 -19.74
N TYR A 143 5.60 -10.89 -20.93
CA TYR A 143 5.25 -9.74 -21.76
C TYR A 143 3.74 -9.65 -22.00
N TYR A 144 3.29 -8.45 -22.35
CA TYR A 144 1.95 -8.23 -22.84
C TYR A 144 1.66 -9.16 -24.05
N PRO A 145 0.45 -9.79 -24.16
CA PRO A 145 -0.75 -9.54 -23.33
C PRO A 145 -0.85 -10.40 -22.07
N ASP A 146 0.12 -11.21 -21.72
CA ASP A 146 0.09 -12.21 -20.66
C ASP A 146 0.20 -11.58 -19.25
N SER A 147 -0.75 -10.68 -18.90
CA SER A 147 -0.74 -9.93 -17.65
C SER A 147 -1.79 -10.43 -16.66
N LEU A 148 -1.33 -10.97 -15.53
CA LEU A 148 -2.20 -11.31 -14.40
C LEU A 148 -2.83 -10.05 -13.77
N GLY A 149 -2.13 -8.92 -13.75
CA GLY A 149 -2.65 -7.65 -13.25
C GLY A 149 -3.82 -7.16 -14.11
N ARG A 150 -3.70 -7.25 -15.45
CA ARG A 150 -4.78 -6.92 -16.39
C ARG A 150 -5.97 -7.87 -16.24
N LEU A 151 -5.73 -9.17 -16.11
CA LEU A 151 -6.80 -10.16 -15.87
C LEU A 151 -7.55 -9.82 -14.59
N TYR A 152 -6.84 -9.47 -13.51
CA TYR A 152 -7.46 -9.09 -12.25
C TYR A 152 -8.32 -7.81 -12.42
N GLY A 153 -7.80 -6.80 -13.13
CA GLY A 153 -8.53 -5.58 -13.48
C GLY A 153 -9.76 -5.86 -14.35
N ALA A 154 -9.66 -6.72 -15.37
CA ALA A 154 -10.78 -7.10 -16.24
C ALA A 154 -11.90 -7.79 -15.45
N VAL A 155 -11.58 -8.72 -14.54
CA VAL A 155 -12.57 -9.34 -13.66
C VAL A 155 -13.14 -8.33 -12.66
N THR A 156 -12.34 -7.39 -12.17
CA THR A 156 -12.82 -6.29 -11.32
C THR A 156 -13.92 -5.50 -12.03
N GLN A 157 -13.70 -5.15 -13.29
CA GLN A 157 -14.69 -4.46 -14.12
C GLN A 157 -15.93 -5.32 -14.41
N LEU A 158 -15.73 -6.61 -14.73
CA LEU A 158 -16.82 -7.57 -14.93
C LEU A 158 -17.75 -7.65 -13.70
N LEU A 159 -17.19 -7.57 -12.49
CA LEU A 159 -17.95 -7.61 -11.25
C LEU A 159 -18.58 -6.25 -10.86
N GLY A 160 -18.46 -5.22 -11.72
CA GLY A 160 -19.07 -3.92 -11.54
C GLY A 160 -18.25 -2.94 -10.69
N TYR A 161 -16.97 -3.18 -10.53
CA TYR A 161 -16.04 -2.29 -9.84
C TYR A 161 -15.07 -1.61 -10.82
N ARG A 162 -14.43 -0.54 -10.40
CA ARG A 162 -13.50 0.24 -11.23
C ARG A 162 -12.13 -0.42 -11.29
N ALA A 163 -11.73 -0.90 -12.48
CA ALA A 163 -10.39 -1.41 -12.73
C ALA A 163 -9.32 -0.32 -12.53
N GLY A 164 -8.16 -0.72 -12.00
CA GLY A 164 -7.07 0.18 -11.64
C GLY A 164 -7.26 0.95 -10.33
N ALA A 165 -8.35 0.66 -9.57
CA ALA A 165 -8.65 1.34 -8.32
C ALA A 165 -9.32 0.44 -7.26
N GLU A 166 -10.15 -0.51 -7.67
CA GLU A 166 -11.02 -1.25 -6.77
C GLU A 166 -10.76 -2.77 -6.74
N GLU A 167 -9.64 -3.24 -7.28
CA GLU A 167 -9.19 -4.64 -7.21
C GLU A 167 -9.18 -5.17 -5.78
N HIS A 168 -8.89 -4.30 -4.83
CA HIS A 168 -8.92 -4.64 -3.42
C HIS A 168 -10.31 -5.07 -2.91
N LYS A 169 -11.41 -4.63 -3.57
CA LYS A 169 -12.77 -5.09 -3.24
C LYS A 169 -12.96 -6.54 -3.67
N VAL A 170 -12.53 -6.89 -4.88
CA VAL A 170 -12.60 -8.26 -5.42
C VAL A 170 -11.80 -9.21 -4.54
N GLN A 171 -10.61 -8.81 -4.12
CA GLN A 171 -9.78 -9.55 -3.18
C GLN A 171 -10.52 -9.81 -1.85
N TRP A 172 -11.19 -8.80 -1.24
CA TRP A 172 -11.93 -9.01 0.00
C TRP A 172 -13.17 -9.90 -0.18
N ILE A 173 -13.90 -9.72 -1.26
CA ILE A 173 -15.08 -10.53 -1.59
C ILE A 173 -14.70 -12.00 -1.79
N SER A 174 -13.52 -12.28 -2.36
CA SER A 174 -13.03 -13.65 -2.58
C SER A 174 -12.93 -14.48 -1.28
N ALA A 175 -12.75 -13.82 -0.13
CA ALA A 175 -12.67 -14.50 1.17
C ALA A 175 -13.95 -15.23 1.58
N SER A 176 -15.11 -14.86 1.03
CA SER A 176 -16.41 -15.45 1.27
C SER A 176 -16.89 -16.39 0.15
N GLY A 177 -16.13 -16.50 -0.94
CA GLY A 177 -16.48 -17.32 -2.09
C GLY A 177 -16.03 -18.77 -1.99
N ASP A 178 -16.66 -19.63 -2.77
CA ASP A 178 -16.21 -21.00 -3.03
C ASP A 178 -15.39 -21.09 -4.34
N GLU A 179 -14.74 -22.22 -4.59
CA GLU A 179 -13.80 -22.40 -5.69
C GLU A 179 -14.45 -22.96 -6.99
N ARG A 180 -15.79 -22.91 -7.14
CA ARG A 180 -16.51 -23.49 -8.29
C ARG A 180 -16.05 -22.95 -9.65
N TYR A 181 -15.57 -21.71 -9.72
CA TYR A 181 -15.05 -21.10 -10.94
C TYR A 181 -13.51 -21.18 -11.09
N ALA A 182 -12.79 -21.78 -10.14
CA ALA A 182 -11.35 -21.98 -10.30
C ALA A 182 -10.98 -22.82 -11.54
N PRO A 183 -11.73 -23.87 -11.93
CA PRO A 183 -11.46 -24.60 -13.17
C PRO A 183 -11.53 -23.71 -14.42
N LEU A 184 -12.52 -22.80 -14.51
CA LEU A 184 -12.62 -21.83 -15.61
C LEU A 184 -11.37 -20.95 -15.68
N PHE A 185 -10.97 -20.36 -14.55
CA PHE A 185 -9.79 -19.47 -14.55
C PHE A 185 -8.48 -20.21 -14.85
N ARG A 186 -8.37 -21.51 -14.53
CA ARG A 186 -7.23 -22.35 -14.96
C ARG A 186 -7.23 -22.64 -16.47
N GLU A 187 -8.38 -22.58 -17.15
CA GLU A 187 -8.43 -22.61 -18.62
C GLU A 187 -8.02 -21.24 -19.20
N VAL A 188 -8.40 -20.12 -18.55
CA VAL A 188 -8.04 -18.75 -18.97
C VAL A 188 -6.54 -18.49 -18.79
N VAL A 189 -5.94 -19.02 -17.72
CA VAL A 189 -4.53 -18.82 -17.39
C VAL A 189 -3.79 -20.14 -17.43
N THR A 190 -2.89 -20.31 -18.39
CA THR A 190 -2.06 -21.51 -18.45
C THR A 190 -1.03 -21.55 -17.32
N THR A 191 -0.45 -22.71 -17.07
CA THR A 191 0.57 -22.93 -16.03
C THR A 191 1.85 -22.10 -16.23
N SER A 192 2.08 -21.59 -17.44
CA SER A 192 3.20 -20.69 -17.77
C SER A 192 2.84 -19.20 -17.61
N ALA A 193 1.67 -18.89 -17.05
CA ALA A 193 1.06 -17.56 -16.93
C ALA A 193 0.70 -16.91 -18.28
N ARG A 194 0.51 -17.70 -19.33
CA ARG A 194 -0.04 -17.21 -20.58
C ARG A 194 -1.55 -17.15 -20.50
N LEU A 195 -2.13 -16.08 -21.03
CA LEU A 195 -3.57 -15.96 -21.18
C LEU A 195 -4.00 -16.64 -22.47
N ASP A 196 -5.04 -17.51 -22.42
CA ASP A 196 -5.64 -18.07 -23.63
C ASP A 196 -6.47 -16.97 -24.32
N PRO A 197 -6.04 -16.51 -25.52
CA PRO A 197 -6.71 -15.40 -26.21
C PRO A 197 -8.14 -15.71 -26.61
N SER A 198 -8.56 -16.98 -26.67
CA SER A 198 -9.93 -17.38 -27.01
C SER A 198 -10.97 -16.95 -25.95
N PHE A 199 -10.54 -16.63 -24.75
CA PHE A 199 -11.41 -16.10 -23.68
C PHE A 199 -11.57 -14.59 -23.70
N PHE A 200 -10.87 -13.90 -24.61
CA PHE A 200 -10.89 -12.45 -24.69
C PHE A 200 -11.36 -11.96 -26.06
N ASP A 201 -12.07 -10.84 -26.07
CA ASP A 201 -12.39 -10.08 -27.28
C ASP A 201 -11.34 -8.98 -27.45
N GLY A 202 -10.43 -9.16 -28.41
CA GLY A 202 -9.33 -8.21 -28.66
C GLY A 202 -9.75 -6.79 -28.96
N HIS A 203 -10.96 -6.57 -29.47
CA HIS A 203 -11.52 -5.26 -29.73
C HIS A 203 -12.06 -4.56 -28.47
N ARG A 204 -12.33 -5.33 -27.41
CA ARG A 204 -12.96 -4.86 -26.17
C ARG A 204 -12.05 -4.99 -24.95
N GLN A 205 -10.79 -5.36 -25.14
CA GLN A 205 -9.83 -5.58 -24.01
C GLN A 205 -9.70 -4.38 -23.09
N SER A 206 -9.77 -3.16 -23.59
CA SER A 206 -9.74 -1.93 -22.79
C SER A 206 -10.95 -1.79 -21.87
N GLU A 207 -12.05 -2.45 -22.18
CA GLU A 207 -13.35 -2.39 -21.49
C GLU A 207 -13.64 -3.65 -20.65
N GLY A 208 -12.64 -4.47 -20.34
CA GLY A 208 -12.80 -5.74 -19.66
C GLY A 208 -12.95 -6.95 -20.58
N GLY A 209 -13.29 -6.77 -21.83
CA GLY A 209 -13.21 -7.58 -23.05
C GLY A 209 -13.18 -9.10 -22.97
N PHE A 210 -14.07 -9.74 -22.22
CA PHE A 210 -14.24 -11.18 -22.28
C PHE A 210 -15.06 -11.60 -23.49
N SER A 211 -14.67 -12.73 -24.12
CA SER A 211 -15.35 -13.30 -25.28
C SER A 211 -16.66 -14.03 -24.90
N PRO A 212 -17.54 -14.31 -25.86
CA PRO A 212 -18.72 -15.17 -25.63
C PRO A 212 -18.38 -16.52 -25.02
N LYS A 213 -17.22 -17.12 -25.37
CA LYS A 213 -16.71 -18.36 -24.79
C LYS A 213 -16.54 -18.26 -23.27
N PHE A 214 -16.04 -17.13 -22.76
CA PHE A 214 -15.90 -16.92 -21.32
C PHE A 214 -17.25 -16.93 -20.62
N PHE A 215 -18.26 -16.23 -21.16
CA PHE A 215 -19.59 -16.15 -20.60
C PHE A 215 -20.33 -17.51 -20.66
N GLU A 216 -20.17 -18.25 -21.76
CA GLU A 216 -20.67 -19.62 -21.88
C GLU A 216 -20.11 -20.53 -20.78
N ARG A 217 -18.77 -20.48 -20.55
CA ARG A 217 -18.11 -21.26 -19.51
C ARG A 217 -18.47 -20.78 -18.09
N LEU A 218 -18.77 -19.48 -17.94
CA LEU A 218 -19.23 -18.89 -16.68
C LEU A 218 -20.69 -19.29 -16.38
N GLY A 219 -21.46 -19.67 -17.40
CA GLY A 219 -22.89 -19.99 -17.28
C GLY A 219 -23.77 -18.75 -17.09
N ILE A 220 -23.35 -17.60 -17.62
CA ILE A 220 -24.03 -16.32 -17.50
C ILE A 220 -24.10 -15.69 -18.91
N GLU A 221 -25.25 -15.14 -19.27
CA GLU A 221 -25.44 -14.51 -20.58
C GLU A 221 -24.59 -13.23 -20.70
N GLU A 222 -23.90 -13.07 -21.84
CA GLU A 222 -23.10 -11.88 -22.14
C GLU A 222 -23.96 -10.60 -22.09
N GLY A 223 -23.40 -9.53 -21.54
CA GLY A 223 -24.10 -8.24 -21.40
C GLY A 223 -25.07 -8.17 -20.22
N THR A 224 -25.30 -9.28 -19.51
CA THR A 224 -26.10 -9.27 -18.29
C THR A 224 -25.25 -8.95 -17.07
N ARG A 225 -25.88 -8.32 -16.07
CA ARG A 225 -25.21 -8.08 -14.79
C ARG A 225 -24.93 -9.39 -14.07
N ILE A 226 -23.71 -9.57 -13.57
CA ILE A 226 -23.35 -10.74 -12.77
C ILE A 226 -24.28 -10.86 -11.56
N PRO A 227 -24.95 -12.01 -11.36
CA PRO A 227 -25.79 -12.22 -10.19
C PRO A 227 -25.00 -12.08 -8.88
N ALA A 228 -25.55 -11.36 -7.91
CA ALA A 228 -24.87 -11.08 -6.64
C ALA A 228 -24.37 -12.36 -5.93
N ALA A 229 -25.11 -13.47 -6.03
CA ALA A 229 -24.74 -14.76 -5.47
C ALA A 229 -23.51 -15.42 -6.15
N ALA A 230 -23.19 -15.04 -7.41
CA ALA A 230 -22.03 -15.56 -8.13
C ALA A 230 -20.75 -14.73 -7.88
N VAL A 231 -20.88 -13.46 -7.52
CA VAL A 231 -19.75 -12.54 -7.34
C VAL A 231 -18.66 -13.09 -6.41
N PRO A 232 -18.95 -13.63 -5.21
CA PRO A 232 -17.90 -14.15 -4.33
C PRO A 232 -17.16 -15.36 -4.91
N ALA A 233 -17.90 -16.26 -5.59
CA ALA A 233 -17.30 -17.46 -6.18
C ALA A 233 -16.43 -17.13 -7.40
N ILE A 234 -16.83 -16.16 -8.25
CA ILE A 234 -16.01 -15.68 -9.36
C ILE A 234 -14.72 -15.02 -8.81
N ALA A 235 -14.86 -14.15 -7.81
CA ALA A 235 -13.71 -13.52 -7.15
C ALA A 235 -12.76 -14.56 -6.53
N ARG A 236 -13.29 -15.62 -5.90
CA ARG A 236 -12.48 -16.71 -5.31
C ARG A 236 -11.80 -17.55 -6.38
N GLY A 237 -12.49 -17.88 -7.47
CA GLY A 237 -11.90 -18.62 -8.59
C GLY A 237 -10.70 -17.87 -9.19
N LEU A 238 -10.84 -16.57 -9.43
CA LEU A 238 -9.73 -15.70 -9.86
C LEU A 238 -8.59 -15.70 -8.84
N GLN A 239 -8.90 -15.40 -7.58
CA GLN A 239 -7.88 -15.29 -6.52
C GLN A 239 -7.08 -16.58 -6.38
N LYS A 240 -7.77 -17.74 -6.35
CA LYS A 240 -7.15 -19.05 -6.26
C LYS A 240 -6.21 -19.34 -7.43
N THR A 241 -6.65 -19.04 -8.65
CA THR A 241 -5.82 -19.25 -9.86
C THR A 241 -4.61 -18.31 -9.88
N VAL A 242 -4.77 -17.06 -9.46
CA VAL A 242 -3.64 -16.13 -9.32
C VAL A 242 -2.64 -16.63 -8.28
N GLU A 243 -3.10 -17.10 -7.11
CA GLU A 243 -2.25 -17.68 -6.07
C GLU A 243 -1.41 -18.85 -6.60
N GLU A 244 -2.05 -19.82 -7.29
CA GLU A 244 -1.40 -21.00 -7.88
C GLU A 244 -0.41 -20.61 -8.99
N THR A 245 -0.80 -19.70 -9.85
CA THR A 245 0.06 -19.22 -10.96
C THR A 245 1.29 -18.50 -10.40
N VAL A 246 1.11 -17.54 -9.50
CA VAL A 246 2.21 -16.77 -8.92
C VAL A 246 3.18 -17.67 -8.15
N LEU A 247 2.67 -18.68 -7.43
CA LEU A 247 3.51 -19.69 -6.79
C LEU A 247 4.44 -20.40 -7.80
N GLY A 248 3.92 -20.71 -9.00
CA GLY A 248 4.72 -21.30 -10.08
C GLY A 248 5.75 -20.33 -10.67
N LEU A 249 5.43 -19.03 -10.76
CA LEU A 249 6.32 -18.01 -11.32
C LEU A 249 7.47 -17.64 -10.38
N ALA A 250 7.23 -17.66 -9.08
CA ALA A 250 8.15 -17.15 -8.07
C ALA A 250 9.46 -17.96 -7.93
N GLY A 251 9.53 -19.14 -8.57
CA GLY A 251 10.77 -19.94 -8.60
C GLY A 251 11.11 -20.56 -7.24
N GLU A 252 12.39 -20.79 -7.02
CA GLU A 252 12.95 -21.38 -5.80
C GLU A 252 13.94 -20.41 -5.16
N GLY A 253 14.28 -20.67 -3.91
CA GLY A 253 15.23 -19.85 -3.15
C GLY A 253 14.93 -19.87 -1.67
N GLU A 254 15.83 -19.31 -0.88
CA GLU A 254 15.64 -19.22 0.58
C GLU A 254 14.71 -18.04 0.94
N ASN A 255 14.90 -16.90 0.26
CA ASN A 255 14.17 -15.68 0.49
C ASN A 255 13.47 -15.20 -0.78
N LEU A 256 12.28 -14.63 -0.63
CA LEU A 256 11.49 -14.06 -1.71
C LEU A 256 11.22 -12.59 -1.45
N CYS A 257 11.50 -11.73 -2.45
CA CYS A 257 11.11 -10.33 -2.48
C CYS A 257 10.03 -10.09 -3.54
N LEU A 258 9.05 -9.25 -3.23
CA LEU A 258 7.87 -9.00 -4.06
C LEU A 258 7.66 -7.51 -4.29
N ALA A 259 7.41 -7.10 -5.53
CA ALA A 259 6.97 -5.75 -5.91
C ALA A 259 6.15 -5.76 -7.22
N GLY A 260 5.51 -4.65 -7.54
CA GLY A 260 4.54 -4.51 -8.62
C GLY A 260 3.11 -4.49 -8.10
N GLY A 261 2.20 -3.89 -8.85
CA GLY A 261 0.84 -3.61 -8.41
C GLY A 261 0.05 -4.85 -7.97
N LEU A 262 0.34 -6.03 -8.53
CA LEU A 262 -0.32 -7.29 -8.12
C LEU A 262 -0.04 -7.64 -6.65
N PHE A 263 1.10 -7.24 -6.07
CA PHE A 263 1.45 -7.51 -4.68
C PHE A 263 0.87 -6.50 -3.67
N LEU A 264 0.00 -5.59 -4.11
CA LEU A 264 -0.95 -4.90 -3.23
C LEU A 264 -2.07 -5.85 -2.75
N ASN A 265 -2.17 -7.04 -3.36
CA ASN A 265 -3.04 -8.13 -2.95
C ASN A 265 -2.48 -8.85 -1.72
N VAL A 266 -2.93 -8.43 -0.54
CA VAL A 266 -2.43 -8.91 0.76
C VAL A 266 -2.80 -10.37 1.04
N MET A 267 -3.83 -10.92 0.37
CA MET A 267 -4.17 -12.34 0.48
C MET A 267 -3.20 -13.21 -0.32
N LEU A 268 -2.76 -12.72 -1.49
CA LEU A 268 -1.70 -13.36 -2.26
C LEU A 268 -0.37 -13.39 -1.47
N VAL A 269 -0.05 -12.28 -0.79
CA VAL A 269 1.16 -12.22 0.05
C VAL A 269 1.06 -13.23 1.21
N GLU A 270 -0.09 -13.29 1.92
CA GLU A 270 -0.32 -14.28 2.99
C GLU A 270 -0.18 -15.71 2.48
N PHE A 271 -0.75 -16.00 1.31
CA PHE A 271 -0.62 -17.32 0.70
C PHE A 271 0.85 -17.71 0.45
N LEU A 272 1.66 -16.77 -0.07
CA LEU A 272 3.09 -17.00 -0.33
C LEU A 272 3.90 -17.12 0.98
N GLU A 273 3.56 -16.36 2.03
CA GLU A 273 4.18 -16.48 3.35
C GLU A 273 3.89 -17.86 3.99
N ARG A 274 2.67 -18.37 3.83
CA ARG A 274 2.23 -19.62 4.47
C ARG A 274 2.52 -20.89 3.70
N CYS A 275 2.80 -20.82 2.40
CA CYS A 275 3.00 -22.02 1.57
C CYS A 275 4.24 -22.84 1.96
N GLY A 276 5.12 -22.31 2.82
CA GLY A 276 6.31 -23.01 3.34
C GLY A 276 7.45 -23.18 2.33
N ARG A 277 7.35 -22.57 1.15
CA ARG A 277 8.35 -22.71 0.09
C ARG A 277 9.61 -21.85 0.35
N TRP A 278 9.44 -20.69 0.98
CA TRP A 278 10.52 -19.79 1.33
C TRP A 278 10.63 -19.64 2.85
N LYS A 279 11.84 -19.49 3.36
CA LYS A 279 12.04 -19.21 4.78
C LYS A 279 11.51 -17.84 5.17
N LYS A 280 11.68 -16.85 4.27
CA LYS A 280 11.23 -15.47 4.50
C LYS A 280 10.70 -14.86 3.20
N VAL A 281 9.60 -14.13 3.33
CA VAL A 281 8.99 -13.35 2.25
C VAL A 281 8.97 -11.88 2.67
N PHE A 282 9.44 -11.00 1.80
CA PHE A 282 9.36 -9.55 1.96
C PHE A 282 8.58 -8.96 0.78
N VAL A 283 7.56 -8.18 1.05
CA VAL A 283 6.88 -7.38 0.03
C VAL A 283 7.22 -5.90 0.23
N GLN A 284 7.51 -5.20 -0.87
CA GLN A 284 7.63 -3.74 -0.81
C GLN A 284 6.30 -3.15 -0.33
N PRO A 285 6.27 -2.42 0.81
CA PRO A 285 4.99 -1.90 1.35
C PRO A 285 4.25 -0.95 0.41
N ALA A 286 4.98 -0.20 -0.42
CA ALA A 286 4.46 0.57 -1.55
C ALA A 286 4.67 -0.21 -2.85
N ALA A 287 4.12 -1.44 -2.95
CA ALA A 287 4.40 -2.36 -4.05
C ALA A 287 4.01 -1.83 -5.44
N GLY A 288 3.03 -0.91 -5.53
CA GLY A 288 2.61 -0.30 -6.79
C GLY A 288 3.58 0.73 -7.35
N ASN A 289 3.11 1.47 -8.36
CA ASN A 289 3.94 2.40 -9.14
C ASN A 289 4.69 3.46 -8.33
N ALA A 290 4.09 3.96 -7.25
CA ALA A 290 4.74 4.94 -6.38
C ALA A 290 6.07 4.41 -5.77
N GLY A 291 6.14 3.13 -5.45
CA GLY A 291 7.34 2.50 -4.91
C GLY A 291 8.52 2.44 -5.88
N THR A 292 8.27 2.63 -7.18
CA THR A 292 9.34 2.68 -8.19
C THR A 292 10.27 3.89 -7.99
N ALA A 293 9.77 4.98 -7.36
CA ALA A 293 10.61 6.13 -7.00
C ALA A 293 11.72 5.74 -6.00
N LEU A 294 11.40 4.89 -4.99
CA LEU A 294 12.40 4.32 -4.10
C LEU A 294 13.36 3.40 -4.86
N GLY A 295 12.81 2.56 -5.71
CA GLY A 295 13.61 1.65 -6.52
C GLY A 295 14.60 2.37 -7.40
N ALA A 296 14.23 3.50 -7.97
CA ALA A 296 15.10 4.31 -8.83
C ALA A 296 16.32 4.84 -8.05
N VAL A 297 16.12 5.41 -6.85
CA VAL A 297 17.26 5.89 -6.03
C VAL A 297 18.15 4.74 -5.56
N TYR A 298 17.57 3.61 -5.19
CA TYR A 298 18.34 2.43 -4.79
C TYR A 298 19.10 1.82 -5.96
N HIS A 299 18.48 1.74 -7.15
CA HIS A 299 19.15 1.26 -8.37
C HIS A 299 20.39 2.11 -8.68
N VAL A 300 20.23 3.43 -8.72
CA VAL A 300 21.36 4.33 -8.98
C VAL A 300 22.43 4.19 -7.91
N TRP A 301 22.06 4.19 -6.63
CA TRP A 301 23.01 4.09 -5.52
C TRP A 301 23.80 2.77 -5.54
N HIS A 302 23.09 1.64 -5.60
CA HIS A 302 23.72 0.33 -5.43
C HIS A 302 24.28 -0.24 -6.73
N GLN A 303 23.54 -0.17 -7.85
CA GLN A 303 23.96 -0.81 -9.10
C GLN A 303 24.80 0.12 -9.99
N VAL A 304 24.42 1.39 -10.15
CA VAL A 304 25.14 2.33 -11.00
C VAL A 304 26.39 2.87 -10.28
N ARG A 305 26.22 3.37 -9.04
CA ARG A 305 27.32 3.92 -8.23
C ARG A 305 28.08 2.87 -7.41
N ARG A 306 27.64 1.62 -7.45
CA ARG A 306 28.28 0.44 -6.80
C ARG A 306 28.51 0.63 -5.30
N GLN A 307 27.63 1.38 -4.62
CA GLN A 307 27.72 1.60 -3.19
C GLN A 307 27.20 0.39 -2.43
N LYS A 308 27.90 0.03 -1.35
CA LYS A 308 27.52 -1.10 -0.50
C LYS A 308 26.12 -0.90 0.11
N ARG A 309 25.43 -2.00 0.41
CA ARG A 309 24.16 -1.97 1.16
C ARG A 309 24.39 -1.49 2.58
N ARG A 310 23.43 -0.74 3.12
CA ARG A 310 23.41 -0.27 4.52
C ARG A 310 22.20 -0.81 5.29
N GLY A 311 21.91 -2.13 5.14
CA GLY A 311 20.74 -2.77 5.77
C GLY A 311 19.41 -2.27 5.18
N GLY A 312 18.36 -3.00 5.17
CA GLY A 312 17.10 -2.65 4.50
C GLY A 312 16.45 -1.31 4.93
N MET A 313 15.28 -1.03 4.41
CA MET A 313 14.50 0.16 4.73
C MET A 313 14.18 0.23 6.23
N GLN A 314 14.57 1.33 6.88
CA GLN A 314 14.43 1.49 8.32
C GLN A 314 13.03 1.95 8.72
N SER A 315 12.38 2.78 7.91
CA SER A 315 11.08 3.37 8.21
C SER A 315 10.28 3.65 6.94
N LEU A 316 8.95 3.65 7.08
CA LEU A 316 7.99 4.14 6.07
C LEU A 316 7.48 5.55 6.37
N PHE A 317 7.84 6.15 7.50
CA PHE A 317 7.43 7.50 7.87
C PHE A 317 8.33 8.52 7.16
N LEU A 318 8.18 8.62 5.84
CA LEU A 318 9.06 9.36 4.94
C LEU A 318 8.45 10.67 4.43
N GLY A 319 7.15 10.86 4.63
CA GLY A 319 6.42 12.07 4.24
C GLY A 319 6.56 13.23 5.24
N PRO A 320 5.79 14.31 5.07
CA PRO A 320 5.86 15.49 5.93
C PRO A 320 5.43 15.22 7.37
N GLY A 321 6.05 15.95 8.28
CA GLY A 321 5.68 16.06 9.68
C GLY A 321 5.62 17.54 10.05
N TYR A 322 4.86 17.86 11.09
CA TYR A 322 4.57 19.25 11.50
C TYR A 322 4.89 19.46 12.97
N GLY A 323 5.53 20.59 13.27
CA GLY A 323 5.83 21.01 14.63
C GLY A 323 4.60 21.61 15.34
N ALA A 324 4.71 21.76 16.67
CA ALA A 324 3.60 22.29 17.47
C ALA A 324 3.17 23.70 17.04
N GLU A 325 4.13 24.59 16.70
CA GLU A 325 3.81 25.96 16.26
C GLU A 325 3.09 25.98 14.91
N GLU A 326 3.51 25.14 13.95
CA GLU A 326 2.85 25.04 12.64
C GLU A 326 1.40 24.52 12.79
N ILE A 327 1.21 23.50 13.63
CA ILE A 327 -0.12 22.97 13.93
C ILE A 327 -0.98 24.04 14.57
N LYS A 328 -0.47 24.70 15.62
CA LYS A 328 -1.17 25.78 16.33
C LYS A 328 -1.60 26.90 15.39
N GLN A 329 -0.70 27.37 14.55
CA GLN A 329 -0.99 28.41 13.56
C GLN A 329 -2.14 28.03 12.62
N VAL A 330 -2.19 26.77 12.16
CA VAL A 330 -3.30 26.28 11.33
C VAL A 330 -4.60 26.30 12.11
N LEU A 331 -4.62 25.80 13.36
CA LEU A 331 -5.83 25.74 14.20
C LEU A 331 -6.36 27.15 14.52
N GLU A 332 -5.47 28.10 14.85
CA GLU A 332 -5.83 29.50 15.11
C GLU A 332 -6.34 30.21 13.86
N ASN A 333 -5.70 30.01 12.70
CA ASN A 333 -6.15 30.55 11.42
C ASN A 333 -7.52 30.03 11.01
N CYS A 334 -7.84 28.78 11.37
CA CYS A 334 -9.17 28.18 11.18
C CYS A 334 -10.17 28.61 12.29
N LYS A 335 -9.76 29.45 13.25
CA LYS A 335 -10.57 29.92 14.38
C LYS A 335 -11.19 28.78 15.21
N LEU A 336 -10.45 27.70 15.40
CA LEU A 336 -10.93 26.52 16.10
C LEU A 336 -10.65 26.62 17.60
N ARG A 337 -11.53 26.00 18.39
CA ARG A 337 -11.27 25.74 19.81
C ARG A 337 -10.47 24.45 19.92
N PHE A 338 -9.41 24.45 20.71
CA PHE A 338 -8.58 23.29 20.97
C PHE A 338 -8.03 23.32 22.38
N GLN A 339 -7.69 22.14 22.91
CA GLN A 339 -6.94 21.99 24.14
C GLN A 339 -5.50 21.59 23.80
N TYR A 340 -4.52 22.27 24.37
CA TYR A 340 -3.13 21.86 24.32
C TYR A 340 -2.81 20.94 25.48
N LEU A 341 -2.36 19.72 25.18
CA LEU A 341 -1.99 18.69 26.14
C LEU A 341 -0.48 18.81 26.43
N ARG A 342 -0.11 19.14 27.67
CA ARG A 342 1.25 19.55 28.02
C ARG A 342 2.30 18.46 27.86
N SER A 343 1.89 17.20 28.00
CA SER A 343 2.79 16.06 27.88
C SER A 343 2.21 14.98 26.95
N THR A 344 3.11 14.16 26.39
CA THR A 344 2.71 12.97 25.64
C THR A 344 1.91 11.99 26.51
N ASP A 345 2.22 11.91 27.79
CA ASP A 345 1.49 11.03 28.73
C ASP A 345 0.05 11.49 28.96
N ASP A 346 -0.18 12.80 29.09
CA ASP A 346 -1.53 13.37 29.17
C ASP A 346 -2.32 13.11 27.90
N MET A 347 -1.69 13.31 26.73
CA MET A 347 -2.30 13.04 25.43
C MET A 347 -2.72 11.57 25.29
N LEU A 348 -1.83 10.64 25.62
CA LEU A 348 -2.12 9.21 25.54
C LEU A 348 -3.20 8.79 26.56
N ALA A 349 -3.18 9.35 27.78
CA ALA A 349 -4.19 9.08 28.79
C ALA A 349 -5.59 9.55 28.33
N GLN A 350 -5.65 10.76 27.74
CA GLN A 350 -6.89 11.31 27.21
C GLN A 350 -7.41 10.47 26.01
N ALA A 351 -6.53 10.07 25.09
CA ALA A 351 -6.90 9.22 23.96
C ALA A 351 -7.45 7.85 24.42
N VAL A 352 -6.78 7.20 25.39
CA VAL A 352 -7.22 5.92 25.95
C VAL A 352 -8.57 6.05 26.66
N ARG A 353 -8.77 7.13 27.44
CA ARG A 353 -10.07 7.40 28.09
C ARG A 353 -11.19 7.50 27.05
N MET A 354 -11.00 8.31 25.99
CA MET A 354 -12.00 8.50 24.94
C MET A 354 -12.29 7.21 24.17
N LEU A 355 -11.26 6.41 23.86
CA LEU A 355 -11.44 5.08 23.24
C LEU A 355 -12.22 4.12 24.14
N GLY A 356 -12.00 4.20 25.47
CA GLY A 356 -12.78 3.46 26.46
C GLY A 356 -14.25 3.93 26.58
N GLU A 357 -14.52 5.16 26.22
CA GLU A 357 -15.87 5.75 26.08
C GLU A 357 -16.50 5.46 24.69
N HIS A 358 -15.90 4.56 23.90
CA HIS A 358 -16.35 4.18 22.57
C HIS A 358 -16.29 5.30 21.51
N LYS A 359 -15.52 6.36 21.75
CA LYS A 359 -15.31 7.44 20.79
C LYS A 359 -14.37 7.00 19.65
N ILE A 360 -14.66 7.49 18.46
CA ILE A 360 -13.82 7.31 17.26
C ILE A 360 -12.88 8.51 17.16
N LEU A 361 -11.59 8.24 17.08
CA LEU A 361 -10.56 9.26 17.14
C LEU A 361 -9.83 9.42 15.79
N ALA A 362 -9.69 10.66 15.31
CA ALA A 362 -8.70 10.98 14.30
C ALA A 362 -7.33 11.18 14.98
N TRP A 363 -6.30 10.60 14.37
CA TRP A 363 -4.94 10.56 14.91
C TRP A 363 -3.93 10.98 13.87
N MET A 364 -3.38 12.19 14.03
CA MET A 364 -2.36 12.76 13.16
C MET A 364 -1.10 13.05 13.98
N GLN A 365 -0.05 12.26 13.78
CA GLN A 365 1.19 12.33 14.55
C GLN A 365 2.42 12.21 13.66
N GLY A 366 3.55 12.75 14.09
CA GLY A 366 4.84 12.57 13.46
C GLY A 366 4.85 12.75 11.92
N ARG A 367 5.77 12.07 11.25
CA ARG A 367 5.89 12.08 9.79
C ARG A 367 4.85 11.14 9.15
N MET A 368 4.31 11.55 7.99
CA MET A 368 3.34 10.78 7.22
C MET A 368 3.97 9.50 6.63
N GLU A 369 3.16 8.45 6.54
CA GLU A 369 3.50 7.19 5.90
C GLU A 369 3.67 7.36 4.38
N PHE A 370 4.70 6.72 3.81
CA PHE A 370 4.81 6.44 2.38
C PHE A 370 4.16 5.09 2.07
N GLY A 371 3.38 5.02 0.99
CA GLY A 371 2.63 3.83 0.62
C GLY A 371 1.13 3.92 0.92
N PRO A 372 0.34 2.90 0.56
CA PRO A 372 -1.12 2.95 0.53
C PRO A 372 -1.78 2.67 1.89
N ARG A 373 -1.01 2.49 2.96
CA ARG A 373 -1.52 2.05 4.27
C ARG A 373 -1.27 3.09 5.35
N ALA A 374 -2.26 3.28 6.23
CA ALA A 374 -2.09 4.05 7.45
C ALA A 374 -1.49 3.15 8.55
N LEU A 375 -0.34 3.55 9.07
CA LEU A 375 0.46 2.78 10.02
C LEU A 375 0.54 3.45 11.41
N GLY A 376 -0.45 4.25 11.75
CA GLY A 376 -0.56 4.88 13.07
C GLY A 376 -0.08 6.33 13.14
N ASN A 377 0.21 6.99 12.01
CA ASN A 377 0.53 8.41 11.99
C ASN A 377 -0.55 9.26 11.28
N ARG A 378 -1.30 8.68 10.36
CA ARG A 378 -2.45 9.30 9.69
C ARG A 378 -3.61 8.31 9.74
N SER A 379 -4.17 8.11 10.94
CA SER A 379 -5.10 7.03 11.25
C SER A 379 -6.42 7.54 11.83
N ILE A 380 -7.49 6.78 11.62
CA ILE A 380 -8.70 6.84 12.43
C ILE A 380 -8.70 5.58 13.31
N LEU A 381 -8.88 5.76 14.59
CA LEU A 381 -8.78 4.74 15.61
C LEU A 381 -10.12 4.52 16.31
N ALA A 382 -10.42 3.25 16.62
CA ALA A 382 -11.61 2.86 17.39
C ALA A 382 -11.29 1.63 18.26
N SER A 383 -12.09 1.43 19.30
CA SER A 383 -11.97 0.27 20.18
C SER A 383 -12.65 -0.97 19.57
N PRO A 384 -12.00 -2.15 19.55
CA PRO A 384 -12.67 -3.41 19.21
C PRO A 384 -13.73 -3.85 20.22
N LEU A 385 -13.71 -3.30 21.42
CA LEU A 385 -14.68 -3.61 22.48
C LEU A 385 -16.04 -2.94 22.28
N ASP A 386 -16.12 -1.97 21.38
CA ASP A 386 -17.38 -1.39 20.93
C ASP A 386 -17.98 -2.24 19.81
N PRO A 387 -19.14 -2.89 20.00
CA PRO A 387 -19.75 -3.75 18.99
C PRO A 387 -20.19 -2.99 17.74
N TYR A 388 -20.40 -1.67 17.83
CA TYR A 388 -20.85 -0.82 16.74
C TYR A 388 -19.71 -0.10 16.00
N SER A 389 -18.47 -0.19 16.49
CA SER A 389 -17.33 0.57 15.93
C SER A 389 -17.12 0.34 14.44
N THR A 390 -17.25 -0.91 13.98
CA THR A 390 -17.07 -1.28 12.55
C THR A 390 -18.21 -0.72 11.69
N GLU A 391 -19.45 -0.77 12.16
CA GLU A 391 -20.60 -0.21 11.45
C GLU A 391 -20.51 1.31 11.41
N ASN A 392 -20.24 1.95 12.54
CA ASN A 392 -20.07 3.40 12.64
C ASN A 392 -18.98 3.91 11.69
N LEU A 393 -17.82 3.23 11.69
CA LEU A 393 -16.73 3.58 10.77
C LEU A 393 -17.11 3.41 9.30
N ASN A 394 -17.83 2.34 8.92
CA ASN A 394 -18.20 2.12 7.53
C ASN A 394 -19.34 3.01 7.05
N VAL A 395 -20.42 3.10 7.82
CA VAL A 395 -21.65 3.80 7.41
C VAL A 395 -21.51 5.31 7.56
N PHE A 396 -21.07 5.79 8.74
CA PHE A 396 -21.14 7.22 9.06
C PHE A 396 -19.84 7.98 8.80
N ILE A 397 -18.70 7.30 8.66
CA ILE A 397 -17.41 7.98 8.44
C ILE A 397 -16.86 7.68 7.05
N LYS A 398 -16.82 6.41 6.64
CA LYS A 398 -16.21 6.01 5.37
C LYS A 398 -17.19 5.90 4.22
N HIS A 399 -18.49 5.84 4.47
CA HIS A 399 -19.54 5.68 3.48
C HIS A 399 -19.22 4.59 2.45
N ARG A 400 -18.92 3.37 2.95
CA ARG A 400 -18.43 2.26 2.14
C ARG A 400 -19.09 0.93 2.49
N GLU A 401 -18.83 -0.07 1.66
CA GLU A 401 -19.45 -1.37 1.75
C GLU A 401 -19.09 -2.10 3.08
N PRO A 402 -20.04 -2.82 3.71
CA PRO A 402 -19.83 -3.50 5.01
C PRO A 402 -18.75 -4.58 5.00
N PHE A 403 -18.46 -5.19 3.82
CA PHE A 403 -17.42 -6.20 3.70
C PHE A 403 -15.99 -5.63 3.81
N ARG A 404 -15.83 -4.31 3.75
CA ARG A 404 -14.52 -3.65 3.91
C ARG A 404 -14.18 -3.55 5.40
N LYS A 405 -13.44 -4.53 5.89
CA LYS A 405 -13.04 -4.62 7.30
C LYS A 405 -11.83 -3.71 7.61
N PHE A 406 -11.67 -3.41 8.89
CA PHE A 406 -10.59 -2.55 9.41
C PHE A 406 -9.37 -3.38 9.81
N ALA A 407 -8.21 -2.72 9.92
CA ALA A 407 -7.04 -3.33 10.48
C ALA A 407 -7.13 -3.36 12.00
N ALA A 408 -6.57 -4.41 12.61
CA ALA A 408 -6.39 -4.52 14.05
C ALA A 408 -4.90 -4.31 14.35
N SER A 409 -4.56 -3.18 14.97
CA SER A 409 -3.19 -2.84 15.36
C SER A 409 -2.89 -3.38 16.75
N VAL A 410 -1.75 -4.07 16.90
CA VAL A 410 -1.33 -4.74 18.13
C VAL A 410 0.17 -4.52 18.37
N PRO A 411 0.66 -4.37 19.62
CA PRO A 411 2.10 -4.35 19.91
C PRO A 411 2.77 -5.64 19.43
N ALA A 412 3.99 -5.54 18.91
CA ALA A 412 4.69 -6.68 18.33
C ALA A 412 4.89 -7.86 19.31
N GLU A 413 5.17 -7.56 20.56
CA GLU A 413 5.40 -8.53 21.62
C GLU A 413 4.13 -9.30 22.04
N GLU A 414 2.94 -8.75 21.74
CA GLU A 414 1.65 -9.35 22.08
C GLU A 414 0.92 -9.92 20.86
N ALA A 415 1.45 -9.70 19.65
CA ALA A 415 0.79 -10.07 18.40
C ALA A 415 0.44 -11.57 18.32
N ALA A 416 1.35 -12.44 18.76
CA ALA A 416 1.19 -13.90 18.70
C ALA A 416 0.08 -14.44 19.59
N GLU A 417 -0.34 -13.70 20.62
CA GLU A 417 -1.49 -14.04 21.48
C GLU A 417 -2.80 -13.95 20.71
N TYR A 418 -2.94 -12.90 19.90
CA TYR A 418 -4.20 -12.58 19.21
C TYR A 418 -4.26 -13.07 17.79
N PHE A 419 -3.11 -13.04 17.08
CA PHE A 419 -3.05 -13.28 15.64
C PHE A 419 -1.90 -14.19 15.26
N GLU A 420 -2.15 -15.03 14.25
CA GLU A 420 -1.11 -15.71 13.49
C GLU A 420 -0.82 -14.87 12.24
N THR A 421 0.40 -14.31 12.13
CA THR A 421 0.76 -13.39 11.06
C THR A 421 2.15 -13.64 10.51
N GLY A 422 2.36 -13.30 9.23
CA GLY A 422 3.68 -13.19 8.63
C GLY A 422 4.36 -11.84 8.94
N PRO A 423 5.65 -11.70 8.60
CA PRO A 423 6.45 -10.52 8.91
C PRO A 423 5.98 -9.23 8.22
N ASN A 424 5.26 -9.35 7.08
CA ASN A 424 4.72 -8.21 6.34
C ASN A 424 3.48 -7.56 7.01
N ALA A 425 2.95 -8.15 8.09
CA ALA A 425 1.93 -7.53 8.94
C ALA A 425 2.41 -6.22 9.62
N ARG A 426 3.73 -6.04 9.76
CA ARG A 426 4.35 -4.78 10.19
C ARG A 426 3.97 -3.59 9.30
N TYR A 427 3.65 -3.85 8.04
CA TYR A 427 3.33 -2.82 7.04
C TYR A 427 1.89 -2.91 6.51
N LEU A 428 1.03 -3.74 7.12
CA LEU A 428 -0.31 -4.05 6.59
C LEU A 428 -0.27 -4.58 5.14
N ALA A 429 0.81 -5.23 4.78
CA ALA A 429 1.05 -5.77 3.44
C ALA A 429 0.72 -7.28 3.33
N THR A 430 0.16 -7.86 4.38
CA THR A 430 -0.37 -9.23 4.44
C THR A 430 -1.64 -9.24 5.31
N VAL A 431 -2.33 -10.36 5.37
CA VAL A 431 -3.36 -10.65 6.37
C VAL A 431 -2.85 -11.66 7.39
N GLY A 432 -3.42 -11.64 8.59
CA GLY A 432 -3.22 -12.66 9.60
C GLY A 432 -4.48 -13.47 9.83
N ARG A 433 -4.44 -14.40 10.79
CA ARG A 433 -5.59 -15.15 11.26
C ARG A 433 -5.81 -14.91 12.74
N VAL A 434 -7.06 -14.74 13.12
CA VAL A 434 -7.45 -14.56 14.52
C VAL A 434 -7.28 -15.91 15.25
N ARG A 435 -6.66 -15.88 16.42
CA ARG A 435 -6.60 -17.07 17.28
C ARG A 435 -8.00 -17.47 17.74
N PRO A 436 -8.34 -18.77 17.78
CA PRO A 436 -9.71 -19.24 18.06
C PRO A 436 -10.35 -18.65 19.31
N GLN A 437 -9.58 -18.49 20.40
CA GLN A 437 -10.06 -17.93 21.67
C GLN A 437 -10.46 -16.45 21.59
N HIS A 438 -9.98 -15.71 20.58
CA HIS A 438 -10.25 -14.28 20.37
C HIS A 438 -11.24 -14.00 19.22
N ARG A 439 -11.77 -15.07 18.59
CA ARG A 439 -12.67 -14.94 17.44
C ARG A 439 -13.88 -14.04 17.72
N LYS A 440 -14.52 -14.20 18.88
CA LYS A 440 -15.67 -13.39 19.26
C LYS A 440 -15.31 -11.91 19.41
N THR A 441 -14.13 -11.60 19.99
CA THR A 441 -13.65 -10.23 20.18
C THR A 441 -13.46 -9.48 18.86
N PHE A 442 -13.01 -10.18 17.81
CA PHE A 442 -12.70 -9.57 16.51
C PHE A 442 -13.69 -9.92 15.40
N GLU A 443 -14.84 -10.52 15.71
CA GLU A 443 -15.84 -10.99 14.73
C GLU A 443 -16.20 -9.90 13.70
N ALA A 444 -16.38 -8.66 14.14
CA ALA A 444 -16.70 -7.53 13.28
C ALA A 444 -15.58 -7.19 12.24
N ALA A 445 -14.33 -7.58 12.51
CA ALA A 445 -13.18 -7.32 11.63
C ALA A 445 -12.72 -8.54 10.83
N ILE A 446 -13.31 -9.72 11.04
CA ILE A 446 -12.99 -10.95 10.29
C ILE A 446 -13.52 -10.84 8.86
N LEU A 447 -12.64 -11.13 7.90
CA LEU A 447 -12.93 -11.10 6.46
C LEU A 447 -13.65 -12.39 5.99
N GLY A 448 -13.20 -13.53 6.50
CA GLY A 448 -13.62 -14.89 6.20
C GLY A 448 -12.50 -15.86 6.55
N GLN A 449 -12.81 -17.12 6.87
CA GLN A 449 -11.80 -18.12 7.25
C GLN A 449 -10.84 -17.65 8.37
N ASP A 450 -11.37 -16.88 9.33
CA ASP A 450 -10.64 -16.23 10.43
C ASP A 450 -9.56 -15.20 9.99
N MET A 451 -9.53 -14.81 8.72
CA MET A 451 -8.60 -13.80 8.22
C MET A 451 -8.93 -12.41 8.76
N ILE A 452 -7.89 -11.69 9.16
CA ILE A 452 -7.97 -10.33 9.66
C ILE A 452 -6.80 -9.50 9.12
N ARG A 453 -7.01 -8.22 8.91
CA ARG A 453 -5.93 -7.28 8.60
C ARG A 453 -5.16 -6.94 9.87
N ALA A 454 -4.20 -7.77 10.24
CA ALA A 454 -3.35 -7.52 11.40
C ALA A 454 -2.26 -6.49 11.08
N HIS A 455 -2.08 -5.52 12.00
CA HIS A 455 -1.00 -4.54 11.96
C HIS A 455 -0.12 -4.72 13.20
N VAL A 456 1.06 -5.25 13.01
CA VAL A 456 2.03 -5.50 14.08
C VAL A 456 2.92 -4.28 14.25
N VAL A 457 2.82 -3.62 15.41
CA VAL A 457 3.50 -2.35 15.72
C VAL A 457 4.68 -2.61 16.65
N ALA A 458 5.90 -2.52 16.13
CA ALA A 458 7.09 -2.58 16.97
C ALA A 458 7.42 -1.18 17.54
N GLU A 459 7.92 -1.13 18.77
CA GLU A 459 8.30 0.13 19.42
C GLU A 459 9.30 0.94 18.60
N LYS A 460 10.31 0.28 18.03
CA LYS A 460 11.33 0.92 17.17
C LYS A 460 10.77 1.55 15.90
N ASP A 461 9.60 1.11 15.41
CA ASP A 461 9.00 1.60 14.17
C ASP A 461 8.11 2.82 14.42
N ASN A 462 7.25 2.73 15.43
CA ASN A 462 6.36 3.81 15.84
C ASN A 462 6.20 3.83 17.36
N PRO A 463 7.15 4.42 18.10
CA PRO A 463 7.16 4.39 19.56
C PRO A 463 5.91 5.04 20.18
N LEU A 464 5.38 6.10 19.57
CA LEU A 464 4.20 6.78 20.10
C LEU A 464 2.93 5.92 19.95
N TYR A 465 2.72 5.34 18.78
CA TYR A 465 1.55 4.49 18.53
C TYR A 465 1.64 3.17 19.31
N HIS A 466 2.84 2.60 19.42
CA HIS A 466 3.10 1.44 20.28
C HIS A 466 2.73 1.73 21.74
N ARG A 467 3.14 2.89 22.30
CA ARG A 467 2.77 3.33 23.66
C ARG A 467 1.28 3.50 23.82
N LEU A 468 0.56 4.03 22.81
CA LEU A 468 -0.89 4.14 22.82
C LEU A 468 -1.54 2.77 22.98
N LEU A 469 -1.14 1.79 22.16
CA LEU A 469 -1.65 0.41 22.20
C LEU A 469 -1.38 -0.24 23.58
N ARG A 470 -0.18 -0.09 24.11
CA ARG A 470 0.18 -0.59 25.44
C ARG A 470 -0.64 0.04 26.56
N LYS A 471 -0.88 1.36 26.50
CA LYS A 471 -1.73 2.04 27.48
C LYS A 471 -3.20 1.62 27.35
N ALA A 472 -3.71 1.43 26.15
CA ALA A 472 -5.04 0.89 25.90
C ALA A 472 -5.18 -0.52 26.52
N GLY A 473 -4.19 -1.40 26.30
CA GLY A 473 -4.16 -2.73 26.90
C GLY A 473 -4.19 -2.72 28.43
N LYS A 474 -3.42 -1.82 29.06
CA LYS A 474 -3.43 -1.67 30.52
C LYS A 474 -4.78 -1.20 31.06
N ALA A 475 -5.50 -0.36 30.32
CA ALA A 475 -6.78 0.19 30.75
C ALA A 475 -7.96 -0.76 30.51
N THR A 476 -7.91 -1.54 29.44
CA THR A 476 -9.06 -2.33 28.94
C THR A 476 -8.85 -3.84 28.98
N GLY A 477 -7.63 -4.31 29.22
CA GLY A 477 -7.24 -5.71 29.09
C GLY A 477 -6.99 -6.16 27.64
N LEU A 478 -7.18 -5.26 26.64
CA LEU A 478 -7.00 -5.58 25.21
C LEU A 478 -6.09 -4.54 24.54
N PRO A 479 -4.83 -4.87 24.21
CA PRO A 479 -3.86 -3.95 23.57
C PRO A 479 -4.05 -3.86 22.06
N VAL A 480 -5.29 -3.91 21.59
CA VAL A 480 -5.63 -3.88 20.17
C VAL A 480 -6.56 -2.70 19.89
N LEU A 481 -6.27 -1.95 18.83
CA LEU A 481 -7.15 -0.90 18.32
C LEU A 481 -7.47 -1.15 16.84
N TYR A 482 -8.71 -0.89 16.44
CA TYR A 482 -9.03 -0.80 15.01
C TYR A 482 -8.40 0.45 14.42
N ASN A 483 -7.81 0.27 13.22
CA ASN A 483 -7.07 1.28 12.48
C ASN A 483 -7.57 1.35 11.03
N THR A 484 -7.84 2.55 10.58
CA THR A 484 -8.07 2.83 9.15
C THR A 484 -7.41 4.15 8.77
N SER A 485 -7.23 4.39 7.45
CA SER A 485 -6.64 5.62 6.94
C SER A 485 -7.41 6.86 7.37
N PHE A 486 -6.69 7.91 7.79
CA PHE A 486 -7.31 9.20 8.05
C PHE A 486 -7.50 9.94 6.72
N ASN A 487 -8.66 9.77 6.14
CA ASN A 487 -9.19 10.43 4.95
C ASN A 487 -10.71 10.28 4.92
N LEU A 488 -11.37 11.09 4.12
CA LEU A 488 -12.75 10.82 3.71
C LEU A 488 -12.79 9.82 2.55
N PHE A 489 -13.98 9.32 2.25
CA PHE A 489 -14.16 8.39 1.12
C PHE A 489 -13.73 9.04 -0.20
N GLY A 490 -12.81 8.37 -0.92
CA GLY A 490 -12.29 8.84 -2.20
C GLY A 490 -11.11 9.82 -2.12
N ASP A 491 -10.88 10.42 -0.95
CA ASP A 491 -9.73 11.29 -0.75
C ASP A 491 -8.42 10.49 -0.51
N PRO A 492 -7.25 11.04 -0.85
CA PRO A 492 -5.98 10.52 -0.39
C PRO A 492 -5.83 10.70 1.13
N LEU A 493 -4.81 10.06 1.69
CA LEU A 493 -4.45 10.20 3.11
C LEU A 493 -4.16 11.67 3.43
N VAL A 494 -4.67 12.16 4.56
CA VAL A 494 -4.40 13.54 5.00
C VAL A 494 -2.89 13.77 5.12
N SER A 495 -2.40 14.85 4.55
CA SER A 495 -0.99 15.21 4.60
C SER A 495 -0.74 16.31 5.63
N ALA A 496 -1.41 17.45 5.49
CA ALA A 496 -1.24 18.63 6.33
C ALA A 496 -2.29 18.72 7.47
N PRO A 497 -2.02 19.48 8.55
CA PRO A 497 -3.00 19.75 9.60
C PRO A 497 -4.31 20.35 9.07
N ARG A 498 -4.26 21.14 7.99
CA ARG A 498 -5.45 21.70 7.35
C ARG A 498 -6.34 20.62 6.72
N ASP A 499 -5.74 19.59 6.12
CA ASP A 499 -6.49 18.46 5.55
C ASP A 499 -7.15 17.66 6.66
N ALA A 500 -6.43 17.46 7.78
CA ALA A 500 -6.95 16.78 8.95
C ALA A 500 -8.15 17.53 9.54
N VAL A 501 -8.08 18.85 9.68
CA VAL A 501 -9.17 19.71 10.13
C VAL A 501 -10.38 19.58 9.20
N ARG A 502 -10.16 19.69 7.87
CA ARG A 502 -11.24 19.53 6.89
C ARG A 502 -11.92 18.17 7.04
N SER A 503 -11.15 17.09 7.06
CA SER A 503 -11.70 15.73 7.16
C SER A 503 -12.39 15.48 8.51
N PHE A 504 -11.87 16.04 9.61
CA PHE A 504 -12.48 15.92 10.93
C PHE A 504 -13.86 16.56 10.96
N TYR A 505 -13.97 17.83 10.61
CA TYR A 505 -15.23 18.57 10.67
C TYR A 505 -16.28 18.13 9.63
N SER A 506 -15.84 17.47 8.55
CA SER A 506 -16.74 16.94 7.50
C SER A 506 -17.15 15.48 7.73
N SER A 507 -16.88 14.90 8.90
CA SER A 507 -17.16 13.48 9.18
C SER A 507 -17.80 13.29 10.56
N GLY A 508 -18.24 12.07 10.87
CA GLY A 508 -18.77 11.66 12.17
C GLY A 508 -17.70 11.30 13.22
N ILE A 509 -16.44 11.70 13.05
CA ILE A 509 -15.36 11.45 14.02
C ILE A 509 -15.60 12.33 15.27
N ASP A 510 -15.46 11.75 16.46
CA ASP A 510 -15.81 12.41 17.73
C ASP A 510 -14.72 13.39 18.20
N ALA A 511 -13.46 13.01 18.09
CA ALA A 511 -12.34 13.83 18.51
C ALA A 511 -11.13 13.66 17.61
N MET A 512 -10.26 14.67 17.54
CA MET A 512 -9.02 14.64 16.77
C MET A 512 -7.83 15.02 17.64
N PHE A 513 -6.79 14.17 17.59
CA PHE A 513 -5.47 14.46 18.11
C PHE A 513 -4.54 14.82 16.95
N VAL A 514 -4.08 16.06 16.89
CA VAL A 514 -3.11 16.54 15.93
C VAL A 514 -1.90 17.08 16.68
N GLY A 515 -0.78 16.34 16.63
CA GLY A 515 0.28 16.55 17.61
C GLY A 515 -0.29 16.47 19.03
N ASN A 516 0.08 17.40 19.89
CA ASN A 516 -0.43 17.51 21.26
C ASN A 516 -1.72 18.36 21.38
N PHE A 517 -2.40 18.64 20.28
CA PHE A 517 -3.64 19.39 20.29
C PHE A 517 -4.84 18.45 20.19
N LEU A 518 -5.80 18.63 21.06
CA LEU A 518 -7.09 17.92 21.08
C LEU A 518 -8.19 18.86 20.60
N LEU A 519 -8.97 18.39 19.64
CA LEU A 519 -10.19 19.03 19.17
C LEU A 519 -11.37 18.07 19.42
N GLU A 520 -12.46 18.59 19.94
CA GLU A 520 -13.75 17.90 20.10
C GLU A 520 -14.83 18.70 19.36
N LYS A 521 -15.91 18.02 18.97
CA LYS A 521 -17.11 18.66 18.38
C LYS A 521 -18.08 19.06 19.45
#